data_d67240f7f11af92a7e46893e663cc984
#
_entry.id   d67240f7f11af92a7e46893e663cc984
#
_cell.length_a   1.000
_cell.length_b   1.000
_cell.length_c   1.000
_cell.angle_alpha   90.00
_cell.angle_beta   90.00
_cell.angle_gamma   90.00
#
_symmetry.space_group_name_H-M   'P 1'
#
loop_
_entity.id
_entity.type
_entity.pdbx_description
1 polymer ?
#
loop_
_entity_poly.entity_id
_entity_poly.type
_entity_poly.pdbx_seq_one_letter_code
_entity_poly.pdbx_strand_id
1 'polypeptide(L)'
;MATYTHFGKQPDVLKHLILCEVLRNEHPQVYVETNSACAIYPMQQTSEQQYGIYYFLEKAVEEDNQVLKDSIYYKIENAEMQRGYYLGSPALAMEVLGRQAQKFLFFDIEKSALDNVERYAKQAELQTSVRLYNTDSLEGVMKLLPSLPKDSFIHIDPDEIDKKGASGLTYLDILIEATQLGMKCLLWYGFMTQHDKSHLNSYITTRLEEARIKDYICAELIMSSIRQDTVLYNPGIIGSGILGTNLSQKSNTAILDYSDILVRLYQYAKYKDHDGSLYRDIIGNPPET
;
A
#
# COMPACT_ATOMS: atom_id res chain seq x y z
N MET A 1 21.77 -4.62 9.40
CA MET A 1 20.35 -4.89 9.69
C MET A 1 19.54 -3.85 8.93
N ALA A 2 18.43 -4.22 8.30
CA ALA A 2 17.60 -3.25 7.60
C ALA A 2 17.07 -2.21 8.60
N THR A 3 17.06 -0.95 8.19
CA THR A 3 16.65 0.19 9.03
C THR A 3 15.13 0.29 9.21
N TYR A 4 14.36 -0.51 8.43
CA TYR A 4 12.89 -0.52 8.49
C TYR A 4 12.39 -1.31 9.70
N THR A 5 11.95 -0.60 10.74
CA THR A 5 11.45 -1.19 11.99
C THR A 5 9.94 -1.05 12.18
N HIS A 6 9.29 -0.25 11.32
CA HIS A 6 7.86 0.02 11.38
C HIS A 6 7.14 -0.76 10.27
N PHE A 7 6.49 -1.86 10.64
CA PHE A 7 5.74 -2.74 9.72
C PHE A 7 4.60 -3.43 10.46
N GLY A 8 3.60 -3.90 9.72
CA GLY A 8 2.44 -4.60 10.27
C GLY A 8 1.48 -3.71 11.06
N LYS A 9 1.53 -2.40 10.85
CA LYS A 9 0.60 -1.42 11.42
C LYS A 9 -0.76 -1.48 10.71
N GLN A 10 -1.77 -0.82 11.26
CA GLN A 10 -3.10 -0.72 10.62
C GLN A 10 -3.03 -0.12 9.19
N PRO A 11 -2.26 0.94 8.91
CA PRO A 11 -2.08 1.41 7.54
C PRO A 11 -1.45 0.40 6.58
N ASP A 12 -0.54 -0.47 7.07
CA ASP A 12 0.01 -1.57 6.27
C ASP A 12 -1.03 -2.64 5.98
N VAL A 13 -1.93 -2.93 6.93
CA VAL A 13 -3.05 -3.85 6.71
C VAL A 13 -3.94 -3.37 5.57
N LEU A 14 -4.33 -2.08 5.56
CA LEU A 14 -5.10 -1.49 4.46
C LEU A 14 -4.36 -1.62 3.13
N LYS A 15 -3.11 -1.13 3.10
CA LYS A 15 -2.27 -1.11 1.90
C LYS A 15 -2.10 -2.49 1.30
N HIS A 16 -1.67 -3.44 2.11
CA HIS A 16 -1.32 -4.78 1.65
C HIS A 16 -2.53 -5.65 1.30
N LEU A 17 -3.63 -5.52 2.05
CA LEU A 17 -4.89 -6.19 1.73
C LEU A 17 -5.39 -5.73 0.34
N ILE A 18 -5.44 -4.43 0.11
CA ILE A 18 -5.86 -3.88 -1.18
C ILE A 18 -4.87 -4.24 -2.29
N LEU A 19 -3.56 -4.10 -2.05
CA LEU A 19 -2.53 -4.46 -3.04
C LEU A 19 -2.71 -5.90 -3.52
N CYS A 20 -2.84 -6.86 -2.60
CA CYS A 20 -3.01 -8.28 -2.95
C CYS A 20 -4.25 -8.52 -3.82
N GLU A 21 -5.39 -7.92 -3.46
CA GLU A 21 -6.64 -8.11 -4.18
C GLU A 21 -6.63 -7.41 -5.56
N VAL A 22 -6.02 -6.22 -5.64
CA VAL A 22 -5.85 -5.52 -6.91
C VAL A 22 -4.91 -6.30 -7.82
N LEU A 23 -3.75 -6.77 -7.35
CA LEU A 23 -2.83 -7.58 -8.15
C LEU A 23 -3.48 -8.87 -8.65
N ARG A 24 -4.29 -9.53 -7.80
CA ARG A 24 -5.09 -10.71 -8.19
C ARG A 24 -6.10 -10.41 -9.31
N ASN A 25 -6.64 -9.19 -9.36
CA ASN A 25 -7.61 -8.81 -10.38
C ASN A 25 -6.94 -8.36 -11.68
N GLU A 26 -5.81 -7.66 -11.57
CA GLU A 26 -5.16 -7.00 -12.71
C GLU A 26 -4.16 -7.89 -13.46
N HIS A 27 -3.57 -8.89 -12.80
CA HIS A 27 -2.58 -9.83 -13.38
C HIS A 27 -1.51 -9.17 -14.27
N PRO A 28 -0.78 -8.15 -13.80
CA PRO A 28 0.18 -7.44 -14.63
C PRO A 28 1.36 -8.33 -15.02
N GLN A 29 1.88 -8.14 -16.25
CA GLN A 29 3.10 -8.82 -16.70
C GLN A 29 4.37 -8.19 -16.12
N VAL A 30 4.33 -6.90 -15.80
CA VAL A 30 5.44 -6.17 -15.17
C VAL A 30 4.92 -5.46 -13.94
N TYR A 31 5.53 -5.73 -12.80
CA TYR A 31 5.29 -5.06 -11.53
C TYR A 31 6.47 -4.16 -11.18
N VAL A 32 6.22 -2.92 -10.86
CA VAL A 32 7.22 -1.93 -10.45
C VAL A 32 6.83 -1.39 -9.08
N GLU A 33 7.77 -1.32 -8.16
CA GLU A 33 7.54 -0.76 -6.83
C GLU A 33 8.60 0.27 -6.49
N THR A 34 8.15 1.46 -6.11
CA THR A 34 8.98 2.48 -5.48
C THR A 34 9.18 2.14 -4.00
N ASN A 35 10.26 2.56 -3.37
CA ASN A 35 10.41 2.48 -1.90
C ASN A 35 10.06 1.08 -1.32
N SER A 36 10.61 0.03 -1.93
CA SER A 36 10.16 -1.35 -1.72
C SER A 36 10.37 -1.87 -0.29
N ALA A 37 11.33 -1.31 0.47
CA ALA A 37 11.70 -1.78 1.80
C ALA A 37 12.05 -3.29 1.79
N CYS A 38 11.77 -4.04 2.86
CA CYS A 38 12.09 -5.45 2.97
C CYS A 38 10.92 -6.34 2.52
N ALA A 39 11.24 -7.49 1.93
CA ALA A 39 10.25 -8.52 1.58
C ALA A 39 9.73 -9.28 2.82
N ILE A 40 10.59 -9.51 3.82
CA ILE A 40 10.24 -10.30 5.01
C ILE A 40 10.83 -9.68 6.27
N TYR A 41 10.03 -9.66 7.33
CA TYR A 41 10.37 -9.12 8.64
C TYR A 41 10.11 -10.16 9.74
N PRO A 42 11.01 -10.30 10.74
CA PRO A 42 10.68 -11.07 11.93
C PRO A 42 9.59 -10.34 12.73
N MET A 43 8.55 -11.09 13.15
CA MET A 43 7.45 -10.54 13.93
C MET A 43 7.95 -9.95 15.25
N GLN A 44 7.30 -8.88 15.68
CA GLN A 44 7.49 -8.20 16.95
C GLN A 44 6.15 -8.11 17.68
N GLN A 45 6.17 -7.60 18.91
CA GLN A 45 4.96 -7.43 19.74
C GLN A 45 4.78 -5.95 20.11
N THR A 46 4.90 -5.08 19.11
CA THR A 46 4.69 -3.64 19.33
C THR A 46 3.22 -3.30 19.44
N SER A 47 2.89 -2.19 20.12
CA SER A 47 1.50 -1.70 20.19
C SER A 47 0.90 -1.38 18.81
N GLU A 48 1.75 -0.98 17.86
CA GLU A 48 1.35 -0.72 16.47
C GLU A 48 0.94 -2.01 15.76
N GLN A 49 1.69 -3.09 15.95
CA GLN A 49 1.35 -4.40 15.38
C GLN A 49 0.16 -5.04 16.08
N GLN A 50 0.01 -4.85 17.41
CA GLN A 50 -1.17 -5.32 18.15
C GLN A 50 -2.46 -4.69 17.63
N TYR A 51 -2.43 -3.41 17.29
CA TYR A 51 -3.55 -2.71 16.67
C TYR A 51 -3.65 -2.97 15.15
N GLY A 52 -2.56 -3.37 14.51
CA GLY A 52 -2.46 -3.68 13.08
C GLY A 52 -2.75 -5.15 12.77
N ILE A 53 -1.70 -5.86 12.35
CA ILE A 53 -1.81 -7.21 11.81
C ILE A 53 -2.36 -8.23 12.81
N TYR A 54 -2.00 -8.14 14.12
CA TYR A 54 -2.55 -9.07 15.12
C TYR A 54 -4.06 -8.88 15.27
N TYR A 55 -4.52 -7.63 15.43
CA TYR A 55 -5.94 -7.32 15.52
C TYR A 55 -6.71 -7.80 14.29
N PHE A 56 -6.17 -7.52 13.11
CA PHE A 56 -6.79 -7.94 11.84
C PHE A 56 -6.99 -9.46 11.77
N LEU A 57 -5.96 -10.24 12.05
CA LEU A 57 -6.04 -11.70 11.96
C LEU A 57 -6.96 -12.29 13.03
N GLU A 58 -6.85 -11.80 14.28
CA GLU A 58 -7.69 -12.26 15.41
C GLU A 58 -9.17 -11.96 15.14
N LYS A 59 -9.51 -10.73 14.77
CA LYS A 59 -10.90 -10.32 14.52
C LYS A 59 -11.51 -10.99 13.29
N ALA A 60 -10.73 -11.25 12.25
CA ALA A 60 -11.23 -12.02 11.10
C ALA A 60 -11.70 -13.43 11.50
N VAL A 61 -11.07 -14.03 12.53
CA VAL A 61 -11.48 -15.33 13.09
C VAL A 61 -12.65 -15.18 14.06
N GLU A 62 -12.56 -14.25 15.03
CA GLU A 62 -13.59 -14.06 16.06
C GLU A 62 -14.96 -13.68 15.48
N GLU A 63 -14.99 -12.85 14.47
CA GLU A 63 -16.22 -12.41 13.80
C GLU A 63 -16.67 -13.35 12.68
N ASP A 64 -15.97 -14.47 12.49
CA ASP A 64 -16.19 -15.43 11.40
C ASP A 64 -16.30 -14.76 10.02
N ASN A 65 -15.46 -13.72 9.79
CA ASN A 65 -15.51 -12.92 8.57
C ASN A 65 -14.93 -13.70 7.40
N GLN A 66 -15.79 -14.42 6.69
CA GLN A 66 -15.36 -15.28 5.59
C GLN A 66 -14.72 -14.51 4.45
N VAL A 67 -15.16 -13.27 4.17
CA VAL A 67 -14.59 -12.44 3.09
C VAL A 67 -13.12 -12.12 3.38
N LEU A 68 -12.80 -11.74 4.62
CA LEU A 68 -11.42 -11.51 5.03
C LEU A 68 -10.60 -12.79 5.04
N LYS A 69 -11.14 -13.90 5.58
CA LYS A 69 -10.44 -15.20 5.61
C LYS A 69 -10.17 -15.76 4.21
N ASP A 70 -10.99 -15.40 3.22
CA ASP A 70 -10.80 -15.79 1.83
C ASP A 70 -9.86 -14.87 1.05
N SER A 71 -9.55 -13.69 1.58
CA SER A 71 -8.58 -12.79 0.96
C SER A 71 -7.18 -13.42 0.86
N ILE A 72 -6.45 -13.07 -0.19
CA ILE A 72 -5.08 -13.57 -0.39
C ILE A 72 -4.18 -13.09 0.73
N TYR A 73 -4.29 -11.82 1.11
CA TYR A 73 -3.50 -11.22 2.18
C TYR A 73 -3.66 -11.98 3.51
N TYR A 74 -4.90 -12.25 3.93
CA TYR A 74 -5.14 -13.02 5.15
C TYR A 74 -4.50 -14.40 5.10
N LYS A 75 -4.67 -15.13 3.99
CA LYS A 75 -4.12 -16.49 3.85
C LYS A 75 -2.61 -16.51 3.94
N ILE A 76 -1.94 -15.56 3.29
CA ILE A 76 -0.48 -15.43 3.30
C ILE A 76 -0.01 -15.05 4.70
N GLU A 77 -0.51 -13.95 5.28
CA GLU A 77 -0.02 -13.44 6.56
C GLU A 77 -0.34 -14.38 7.73
N ASN A 78 -1.50 -15.03 7.71
CA ASN A 78 -1.82 -16.03 8.73
C ASN A 78 -0.86 -17.23 8.72
N ALA A 79 -0.40 -17.66 7.54
CA ALA A 79 0.58 -18.73 7.42
C ALA A 79 1.99 -18.27 7.85
N GLU A 80 2.41 -17.07 7.44
CA GLU A 80 3.74 -16.55 7.77
C GLU A 80 3.87 -16.13 9.24
N MET A 81 2.79 -15.64 9.86
CA MET A 81 2.78 -15.35 11.29
C MET A 81 3.03 -16.60 12.14
N GLN A 82 2.51 -17.77 11.74
CA GLN A 82 2.80 -19.04 12.42
C GLN A 82 4.29 -19.42 12.34
N ARG A 83 5.02 -18.89 11.37
CA ARG A 83 6.47 -19.04 11.20
C ARG A 83 7.28 -17.94 11.90
N GLY A 84 6.60 -16.95 12.49
CA GLY A 84 7.22 -15.81 13.16
C GLY A 84 7.62 -14.68 12.21
N TYR A 85 6.99 -14.56 11.05
CA TYR A 85 7.31 -13.54 10.04
C TYR A 85 6.09 -12.74 9.60
N TYR A 86 6.37 -11.56 9.05
CA TYR A 86 5.45 -10.67 8.34
C TYR A 86 6.02 -10.39 6.94
N LEU A 87 5.19 -10.42 5.93
CA LEU A 87 5.61 -10.11 4.56
C LEU A 87 5.38 -8.64 4.21
N GLY A 88 6.39 -8.01 3.62
CA GLY A 88 6.26 -6.70 3.00
C GLY A 88 5.68 -6.80 1.58
N SER A 89 5.33 -5.66 1.02
CA SER A 89 4.76 -5.54 -0.33
C SER A 89 5.55 -6.27 -1.42
N PRO A 90 6.92 -6.29 -1.43
CA PRO A 90 7.64 -7.06 -2.44
C PRO A 90 7.36 -8.56 -2.38
N ALA A 91 7.32 -9.14 -1.17
CA ALA A 91 7.01 -10.56 -1.01
C ALA A 91 5.56 -10.85 -1.37
N LEU A 92 4.63 -10.02 -0.91
CA LEU A 92 3.21 -10.16 -1.24
C LEU A 92 2.96 -10.10 -2.75
N ALA A 93 3.60 -9.16 -3.45
CA ALA A 93 3.51 -9.10 -4.92
C ALA A 93 4.06 -10.37 -5.59
N MET A 94 5.19 -10.89 -5.10
CA MET A 94 5.77 -12.14 -5.61
C MET A 94 4.88 -13.36 -5.30
N GLU A 95 4.26 -13.44 -4.13
CA GLU A 95 3.33 -14.53 -3.76
C GLU A 95 2.04 -14.49 -4.61
N VAL A 96 1.47 -13.29 -4.82
CA VAL A 96 0.22 -13.13 -5.57
C VAL A 96 0.42 -13.41 -7.06
N LEU A 97 1.47 -12.86 -7.66
CA LEU A 97 1.70 -12.91 -9.10
C LEU A 97 2.53 -14.14 -9.52
N GLY A 98 3.46 -14.57 -8.69
CA GLY A 98 4.30 -15.73 -8.95
C GLY A 98 4.97 -15.68 -10.32
N ARG A 99 4.98 -16.82 -11.02
CA ARG A 99 5.54 -16.94 -12.37
C ARG A 99 4.65 -16.37 -13.49
N GLN A 100 3.47 -15.83 -13.16
CA GLN A 100 2.61 -15.15 -14.12
C GLN A 100 3.19 -13.78 -14.50
N ALA A 101 3.81 -13.07 -13.57
CA ALA A 101 4.56 -11.87 -13.88
C ALA A 101 5.91 -12.21 -14.51
N GLN A 102 6.24 -11.54 -15.61
CA GLN A 102 7.53 -11.70 -16.29
C GLN A 102 8.65 -10.97 -15.57
N LYS A 103 8.32 -9.81 -14.93
CA LYS A 103 9.32 -8.96 -14.25
C LYS A 103 8.74 -8.32 -12.99
N PHE A 104 9.58 -8.28 -11.97
CA PHE A 104 9.42 -7.48 -10.77
C PHE A 104 10.60 -6.51 -10.69
N LEU A 105 10.31 -5.23 -10.58
CA LEU A 105 11.30 -4.14 -10.56
C LEU A 105 11.16 -3.40 -9.24
N PHE A 106 12.11 -3.59 -8.33
CA PHE A 106 12.09 -3.01 -6.99
C PHE A 106 13.14 -1.93 -6.84
N PHE A 107 12.72 -0.78 -6.33
CA PHE A 107 13.57 0.37 -6.08
C PHE A 107 13.66 0.65 -4.59
N ASP A 108 14.87 0.86 -4.09
CA ASP A 108 15.12 1.34 -2.72
C ASP A 108 16.51 1.95 -2.62
N ILE A 109 16.66 2.97 -1.77
CA ILE A 109 17.96 3.57 -1.46
C ILE A 109 18.76 2.69 -0.48
N GLU A 110 18.08 1.87 0.31
CA GLU A 110 18.68 1.00 1.31
C GLU A 110 19.06 -0.35 0.71
N LYS A 111 20.36 -0.52 0.43
CA LYS A 111 20.87 -1.78 -0.13
C LYS A 111 20.49 -3.01 0.71
N SER A 112 20.48 -2.89 2.03
CA SER A 112 20.15 -4.01 2.93
C SER A 112 18.70 -4.48 2.77
N ALA A 113 17.77 -3.59 2.40
CA ALA A 113 16.39 -3.91 2.08
C ALA A 113 16.33 -4.71 0.77
N LEU A 114 17.00 -4.23 -0.27
CA LEU A 114 17.09 -4.95 -1.54
C LEU A 114 17.77 -6.32 -1.41
N ASP A 115 18.80 -6.44 -0.57
CA ASP A 115 19.43 -7.74 -0.26
C ASP A 115 18.43 -8.70 0.43
N ASN A 116 17.48 -8.18 1.21
CA ASN A 116 16.39 -8.97 1.80
C ASN A 116 15.41 -9.43 0.72
N VAL A 117 15.00 -8.54 -0.19
CA VAL A 117 14.14 -8.87 -1.36
C VAL A 117 14.82 -9.92 -2.24
N GLU A 118 16.12 -9.81 -2.52
CA GLU A 118 16.87 -10.78 -3.32
C GLU A 118 16.84 -12.19 -2.70
N ARG A 119 17.06 -12.26 -1.38
CA ARG A 119 17.02 -13.56 -0.66
C ARG A 119 15.63 -14.19 -0.76
N TYR A 120 14.58 -13.39 -0.56
CA TYR A 120 13.20 -13.87 -0.70
C TYR A 120 12.92 -14.36 -2.12
N ALA A 121 13.28 -13.59 -3.14
CA ALA A 121 13.11 -13.96 -4.54
C ALA A 121 13.81 -15.29 -4.88
N LYS A 122 15.00 -15.55 -4.29
CA LYS A 122 15.71 -16.83 -4.45
C LYS A 122 14.94 -17.98 -3.79
N GLN A 123 14.35 -17.78 -2.61
CA GLN A 123 13.55 -18.79 -1.91
C GLN A 123 12.24 -19.11 -2.66
N ALA A 124 11.63 -18.08 -3.26
CA ALA A 124 10.42 -18.20 -4.08
C ALA A 124 10.71 -18.69 -5.52
N GLU A 125 11.97 -18.96 -5.89
CA GLU A 125 12.41 -19.35 -7.23
C GLU A 125 12.06 -18.32 -8.34
N LEU A 126 12.04 -17.04 -7.99
CA LEU A 126 11.72 -15.89 -8.87
C LEU A 126 12.92 -15.01 -9.21
N GLN A 127 14.14 -15.40 -8.81
CA GLN A 127 15.35 -14.57 -8.94
C GLN A 127 15.66 -14.13 -10.38
N THR A 128 15.21 -14.89 -11.38
CA THR A 128 15.42 -14.54 -12.79
C THR A 128 14.48 -13.46 -13.29
N SER A 129 13.32 -13.31 -12.64
CA SER A 129 12.30 -12.31 -12.97
C SER A 129 12.48 -11.01 -12.16
N VAL A 130 13.26 -11.02 -11.08
CA VAL A 130 13.46 -9.85 -10.21
C VAL A 130 14.64 -9.00 -10.68
N ARG A 131 14.47 -7.68 -10.64
CA ARG A 131 15.52 -6.68 -10.84
C ARG A 131 15.46 -5.68 -9.68
N LEU A 132 16.63 -5.38 -9.13
CA LEU A 132 16.80 -4.52 -7.96
C LEU A 132 17.57 -3.27 -8.36
N TYR A 133 17.04 -2.11 -7.99
CA TYR A 133 17.62 -0.81 -8.30
C TYR A 133 17.92 -0.08 -6.99
N ASN A 134 19.20 -0.06 -6.61
CA ASN A 134 19.66 0.69 -5.43
C ASN A 134 19.89 2.14 -5.79
N THR A 135 18.81 2.88 -5.92
CA THR A 135 18.79 4.28 -6.31
C THR A 135 17.53 4.97 -5.81
N ASP A 136 17.51 6.31 -5.87
CA ASP A 136 16.30 7.09 -5.69
C ASP A 136 15.22 6.62 -6.67
N SER A 137 14.09 6.17 -6.12
CA SER A 137 12.99 5.57 -6.91
C SER A 137 12.28 6.62 -7.76
N LEU A 138 12.18 7.87 -7.28
CA LEU A 138 11.51 8.94 -8.01
C LEU A 138 12.16 9.17 -9.38
N GLU A 139 13.49 9.34 -9.39
CA GLU A 139 14.22 9.51 -10.66
C GLU A 139 14.34 8.22 -11.45
N GLY A 140 14.57 7.10 -10.75
CA GLY A 140 14.76 5.80 -11.38
C GLY A 140 13.52 5.33 -12.12
N VAL A 141 12.35 5.42 -11.50
CA VAL A 141 11.08 5.02 -12.10
C VAL A 141 10.68 5.97 -13.23
N MET A 142 10.79 7.30 -13.04
CA MET A 142 10.48 8.28 -14.09
C MET A 142 11.29 8.04 -15.38
N LYS A 143 12.56 7.68 -15.27
CA LYS A 143 13.39 7.31 -16.42
C LYS A 143 12.95 6.00 -17.09
N LEU A 144 12.39 5.10 -16.31
CA LEU A 144 12.00 3.76 -16.77
C LEU A 144 10.63 3.73 -17.46
N LEU A 145 9.67 4.57 -16.99
CA LEU A 145 8.27 4.57 -17.46
C LEU A 145 8.11 4.52 -18.99
N PRO A 146 8.81 5.34 -19.82
CA PRO A 146 8.61 5.33 -21.25
C PRO A 146 8.99 4.00 -21.94
N SER A 147 9.77 3.13 -21.27
CA SER A 147 10.22 1.84 -21.79
C SER A 147 9.37 0.65 -21.31
N LEU A 148 8.45 0.89 -20.39
CA LEU A 148 7.60 -0.17 -19.83
C LEU A 148 6.40 -0.48 -20.72
N PRO A 149 5.93 -1.73 -20.74
CA PRO A 149 4.65 -2.07 -21.36
C PRO A 149 3.48 -1.30 -20.73
N LYS A 150 2.45 -0.99 -21.52
CA LYS A 150 1.26 -0.27 -21.04
C LYS A 150 0.46 -1.02 -19.96
N ASP A 151 0.56 -2.35 -19.94
CA ASP A 151 -0.08 -3.20 -18.93
C ASP A 151 0.75 -3.37 -17.67
N SER A 152 1.82 -2.58 -17.50
CA SER A 152 2.61 -2.55 -16.27
C SER A 152 1.78 -2.01 -15.10
N PHE A 153 2.11 -2.50 -13.92
CA PHE A 153 1.52 -2.04 -12.66
C PHE A 153 2.58 -1.32 -11.84
N ILE A 154 2.27 -0.09 -11.42
CA ILE A 154 3.17 0.77 -10.63
C ILE A 154 2.60 0.89 -9.23
N HIS A 155 3.27 0.29 -8.25
CA HIS A 155 3.00 0.47 -6.83
C HIS A 155 3.88 1.57 -6.28
N ILE A 156 3.27 2.61 -5.71
CA ILE A 156 3.93 3.82 -5.24
C ILE A 156 3.70 3.94 -3.74
N ASP A 157 4.75 3.76 -2.94
CA ASP A 157 4.68 3.69 -1.47
C ASP A 157 5.75 4.57 -0.82
N PRO A 158 5.69 5.90 -0.98
CA PRO A 158 6.63 6.83 -0.39
C PRO A 158 6.28 7.18 1.05
N ASP A 159 7.23 7.78 1.75
CA ASP A 159 7.01 8.41 3.04
C ASP A 159 6.13 9.68 2.91
N GLU A 160 6.41 10.53 1.90
CA GLU A 160 5.70 11.79 1.61
C GLU A 160 5.46 11.92 0.10
N ILE A 161 4.18 11.98 -0.32
CA ILE A 161 3.83 12.00 -1.76
C ILE A 161 4.08 13.35 -2.45
N ASP A 162 4.08 14.44 -1.71
CA ASP A 162 4.21 15.84 -2.18
C ASP A 162 5.63 16.39 -2.02
N LYS A 163 6.53 15.62 -1.38
CA LYS A 163 7.93 16.00 -1.24
C LYS A 163 8.67 15.95 -2.58
N LYS A 164 9.27 17.07 -2.92
CA LYS A 164 10.05 17.18 -4.16
C LYS A 164 11.41 16.51 -4.03
N GLY A 165 11.72 15.64 -4.97
CA GLY A 165 13.06 15.08 -5.16
C GLY A 165 14.04 16.10 -5.77
N ALA A 166 15.25 15.66 -6.06
CA ALA A 166 16.30 16.50 -6.65
C ALA A 166 15.93 17.08 -8.03
N SER A 167 15.13 16.35 -8.81
CA SER A 167 14.58 16.81 -10.10
C SER A 167 13.44 17.82 -9.98
N GLY A 168 12.94 18.09 -8.77
CA GLY A 168 11.75 18.91 -8.53
C GLY A 168 10.42 18.15 -8.70
N LEU A 169 10.47 16.88 -9.08
CA LEU A 169 9.31 15.99 -9.20
C LEU A 169 8.91 15.43 -7.84
N THR A 170 7.67 14.93 -7.76
CA THR A 170 7.08 14.26 -6.60
C THR A 170 6.63 12.85 -6.97
N TYR A 171 6.25 12.04 -5.97
CA TYR A 171 5.71 10.70 -6.23
C TYR A 171 4.36 10.71 -6.95
N LEU A 172 3.58 11.79 -6.76
CA LEU A 172 2.35 11.98 -7.53
C LEU A 172 2.63 12.21 -9.03
N ASP A 173 3.79 12.77 -9.40
CA ASP A 173 4.19 12.90 -10.79
C ASP A 173 4.45 11.53 -11.44
N ILE A 174 4.98 10.55 -10.70
CA ILE A 174 5.10 9.17 -11.19
C ILE A 174 3.72 8.59 -11.52
N LEU A 175 2.74 8.76 -10.61
CA LEU A 175 1.38 8.28 -10.84
C LEU A 175 0.77 8.93 -12.07
N ILE A 176 0.89 10.25 -12.20
CA ILE A 176 0.33 11.00 -13.33
C ILE A 176 0.93 10.54 -14.65
N GLU A 177 2.26 10.49 -14.75
CA GLU A 177 2.95 10.07 -15.98
C GLU A 177 2.63 8.62 -16.35
N ALA A 178 2.69 7.71 -15.39
CA ALA A 178 2.34 6.30 -15.62
C ALA A 178 0.88 6.13 -16.07
N THR A 179 -0.05 6.89 -15.45
CA THR A 179 -1.46 6.89 -15.83
C THR A 179 -1.67 7.36 -17.26
N GLN A 180 -1.00 8.46 -17.66
CA GLN A 180 -1.07 9.01 -19.02
C GLN A 180 -0.46 8.06 -20.06
N LEU A 181 0.53 7.26 -19.68
CA LEU A 181 1.11 6.19 -20.50
C LEU A 181 0.21 4.95 -20.59
N GLY A 182 -0.92 4.92 -19.85
CA GLY A 182 -1.89 3.83 -19.84
C GLY A 182 -1.56 2.71 -18.85
N MET A 183 -0.61 2.91 -17.95
CA MET A 183 -0.24 1.93 -16.92
C MET A 183 -1.23 1.99 -15.75
N LYS A 184 -1.35 0.89 -15.05
CA LYS A 184 -2.14 0.75 -13.82
C LYS A 184 -1.33 1.22 -12.64
N CYS A 185 -1.91 2.05 -11.76
CA CYS A 185 -1.19 2.57 -10.62
C CYS A 185 -1.99 2.35 -9.33
N LEU A 186 -1.25 2.08 -8.25
CA LEU A 186 -1.73 2.08 -6.88
C LEU A 186 -0.75 2.86 -6.03
N LEU A 187 -1.19 3.99 -5.47
CA LEU A 187 -0.39 4.86 -4.61
C LEU A 187 -0.96 4.85 -3.21
N TRP A 188 -0.11 4.59 -2.22
CA TRP A 188 -0.41 4.76 -0.81
C TRP A 188 0.16 6.07 -0.29
N TYR A 189 -0.54 6.71 0.66
CA TYR A 189 -0.06 7.87 1.40
C TYR A 189 -0.60 7.86 2.83
N GLY A 190 0.16 8.44 3.74
CA GLY A 190 -0.23 8.59 5.13
C GLY A 190 -0.31 10.04 5.56
N PHE A 191 -1.08 10.32 6.61
CA PHE A 191 -1.17 11.63 7.25
C PHE A 191 -1.32 11.50 8.77
N MET A 192 -0.88 12.55 9.49
CA MET A 192 -0.83 12.54 10.94
C MET A 192 -1.86 13.46 11.59
N THR A 193 -2.39 14.43 10.85
CA THR A 193 -3.37 15.42 11.33
C THR A 193 -4.48 15.64 10.30
N GLN A 194 -5.60 16.22 10.72
CA GLN A 194 -6.65 16.65 9.83
C GLN A 194 -6.17 17.74 8.85
N HIS A 195 -5.23 18.56 9.28
CA HIS A 195 -4.61 19.57 8.41
C HIS A 195 -3.80 18.91 7.28
N ASP A 196 -2.94 17.93 7.61
CA ASP A 196 -2.17 17.18 6.61
C ASP A 196 -3.09 16.48 5.62
N LYS A 197 -4.15 15.82 6.12
CA LYS A 197 -5.19 15.20 5.28
C LYS A 197 -5.78 16.21 4.29
N SER A 198 -6.22 17.36 4.78
CA SER A 198 -6.83 18.39 3.94
C SER A 198 -5.85 18.94 2.89
N HIS A 199 -4.59 19.13 3.28
CA HIS A 199 -3.51 19.53 2.38
C HIS A 199 -3.29 18.49 1.27
N LEU A 200 -3.11 17.22 1.64
CA LEU A 200 -2.87 16.15 0.67
C LEU A 200 -4.06 15.93 -0.26
N ASN A 201 -5.30 16.01 0.26
CA ASN A 201 -6.50 15.88 -0.57
C ASN A 201 -6.60 17.01 -1.61
N SER A 202 -6.32 18.25 -1.20
CA SER A 202 -6.27 19.38 -2.12
C SER A 202 -5.13 19.23 -3.14
N TYR A 203 -3.98 18.77 -2.69
CA TYR A 203 -2.83 18.51 -3.56
C TYR A 203 -3.14 17.45 -4.62
N ILE A 204 -3.67 16.29 -4.21
CA ILE A 204 -4.04 15.19 -5.12
C ILE A 204 -5.09 15.67 -6.14
N THR A 205 -6.20 16.26 -5.68
CA THR A 205 -7.29 16.65 -6.56
C THR A 205 -6.85 17.70 -7.57
N THR A 206 -6.15 18.75 -7.13
CA THR A 206 -5.64 19.81 -8.03
C THR A 206 -4.69 19.22 -9.09
N ARG A 207 -3.75 18.35 -8.69
CA ARG A 207 -2.77 17.78 -9.63
C ARG A 207 -3.41 16.82 -10.65
N LEU A 208 -4.40 16.01 -10.22
CA LEU A 208 -5.15 15.14 -11.14
C LEU A 208 -6.02 15.94 -12.10
N GLU A 209 -6.66 17.02 -11.65
CA GLU A 209 -7.43 17.93 -12.50
C GLU A 209 -6.53 18.62 -13.53
N GLU A 210 -5.38 19.16 -13.14
CA GLU A 210 -4.38 19.76 -14.04
C GLU A 210 -3.92 18.76 -15.10
N ALA A 211 -3.71 17.50 -14.72
CA ALA A 211 -3.33 16.41 -15.59
C ALA A 211 -4.51 15.83 -16.42
N ARG A 212 -5.74 16.30 -16.20
CA ARG A 212 -6.98 15.84 -16.82
C ARG A 212 -7.26 14.34 -16.57
N ILE A 213 -6.82 13.82 -15.45
CA ILE A 213 -7.13 12.46 -15.00
C ILE A 213 -8.45 12.52 -14.22
N LYS A 214 -9.51 11.93 -14.79
CA LYS A 214 -10.86 11.94 -14.19
C LYS A 214 -11.25 10.59 -13.60
N ASP A 215 -10.72 9.52 -14.17
CA ASP A 215 -11.04 8.15 -13.78
C ASP A 215 -10.02 7.68 -12.73
N TYR A 216 -10.35 7.87 -11.47
CA TYR A 216 -9.57 7.39 -10.35
C TYR A 216 -10.46 7.02 -9.17
N ILE A 217 -9.95 6.16 -8.32
CA ILE A 217 -10.55 5.80 -7.04
C ILE A 217 -9.60 6.20 -5.92
N CYS A 218 -10.10 6.86 -4.89
CA CYS A 218 -9.31 7.16 -3.72
C CYS A 218 -10.13 6.93 -2.45
N ALA A 219 -9.70 5.98 -1.63
CA ALA A 219 -10.32 5.67 -0.35
C ALA A 219 -9.34 5.90 0.79
N GLU A 220 -9.77 6.58 1.83
CA GLU A 220 -8.99 6.83 3.04
C GLU A 220 -9.61 6.12 4.24
N LEU A 221 -8.77 5.54 5.09
CA LEU A 221 -9.15 5.08 6.42
C LEU A 221 -8.51 5.96 7.49
N ILE A 222 -9.32 6.43 8.41
CA ILE A 222 -8.94 7.45 9.39
C ILE A 222 -9.40 7.01 10.78
N MET A 223 -8.52 7.11 11.79
CA MET A 223 -8.90 6.88 13.19
C MET A 223 -9.89 7.95 13.64
N SER A 224 -10.97 7.54 14.29
CA SER A 224 -12.03 8.45 14.76
C SER A 224 -11.54 9.49 15.76
N SER A 225 -10.50 9.18 16.51
CA SER A 225 -9.87 10.11 17.47
C SER A 225 -9.31 11.38 16.82
N ILE A 226 -8.98 11.36 15.53
CA ILE A 226 -8.48 12.53 14.80
C ILE A 226 -9.57 13.59 14.58
N ARG A 227 -10.85 13.18 14.52
CA ARG A 227 -11.97 14.12 14.34
C ARG A 227 -12.08 15.18 15.44
N GLN A 228 -11.47 14.92 16.59
CA GLN A 228 -11.54 15.78 17.76
C GLN A 228 -10.39 16.78 17.85
N ASP A 229 -9.52 16.89 16.84
CA ASP A 229 -8.28 17.69 16.83
C ASP A 229 -7.36 17.50 18.06
N THR A 230 -7.67 16.52 18.90
CA THR A 230 -6.94 16.18 20.11
C THR A 230 -6.31 14.81 19.92
N VAL A 231 -5.13 14.78 19.34
CA VAL A 231 -4.29 13.58 19.43
C VAL A 231 -3.69 13.54 20.82
N LEU A 232 -4.39 12.88 21.74
CA LEU A 232 -3.97 12.72 23.16
C LEU A 232 -2.74 11.83 23.32
N TYR A 233 -2.34 11.14 22.26
CA TYR A 233 -1.18 10.23 22.21
C TYR A 233 -0.62 10.26 20.78
N ASN A 234 0.67 10.07 20.62
CA ASN A 234 1.30 10.02 19.30
C ASN A 234 1.16 8.61 18.70
N PRO A 235 0.13 8.32 17.88
CA PRO A 235 -0.07 7.01 17.28
C PRO A 235 0.85 6.77 16.06
N GLY A 236 1.64 7.76 15.69
CA GLY A 236 2.29 7.79 14.39
C GLY A 236 1.30 8.19 13.30
N ILE A 237 1.20 7.41 12.22
CA ILE A 237 0.24 7.64 11.15
C ILE A 237 -1.17 7.30 11.66
N ILE A 238 -2.07 8.26 11.62
CA ILE A 238 -3.45 8.15 12.14
C ILE A 238 -4.50 8.02 11.03
N GLY A 239 -4.08 8.18 9.79
CA GLY A 239 -4.89 7.93 8.63
C GLY A 239 -4.02 7.69 7.40
N SER A 240 -4.55 6.95 6.46
CA SER A 240 -3.89 6.68 5.18
C SER A 240 -4.90 6.51 4.07
N GLY A 241 -4.46 6.79 2.85
CA GLY A 241 -5.26 6.67 1.64
C GLY A 241 -4.63 5.75 0.61
N ILE A 242 -5.49 5.17 -0.21
CA ILE A 242 -5.13 4.41 -1.40
C ILE A 242 -5.73 5.11 -2.62
N LEU A 243 -4.88 5.52 -3.54
CA LEU A 243 -5.25 6.13 -4.81
C LEU A 243 -4.93 5.17 -5.95
N GLY A 244 -5.96 4.76 -6.69
CA GLY A 244 -5.83 3.89 -7.86
C GLY A 244 -6.21 4.60 -9.16
N THR A 245 -5.45 4.37 -10.23
CA THR A 245 -5.75 4.87 -11.58
C THR A 245 -5.59 3.77 -12.63
N ASN A 246 -6.35 3.84 -13.71
CA ASN A 246 -6.41 2.83 -14.80
C ASN A 246 -6.69 1.41 -14.30
N LEU A 247 -7.31 1.25 -13.14
CA LEU A 247 -7.68 -0.04 -12.59
C LEU A 247 -9.00 -0.55 -13.21
N SER A 248 -9.17 -1.86 -13.23
CA SER A 248 -10.46 -2.47 -13.60
C SER A 248 -11.57 -2.11 -12.60
N GLN A 249 -12.82 -2.16 -13.05
CA GLN A 249 -13.97 -1.97 -12.16
C GLN A 249 -13.95 -2.93 -10.97
N LYS A 250 -13.50 -4.16 -11.18
CA LYS A 250 -13.36 -5.15 -10.11
C LYS A 250 -12.35 -4.72 -9.04
N SER A 251 -11.24 -4.12 -9.44
CA SER A 251 -10.24 -3.56 -8.52
C SER A 251 -10.76 -2.33 -7.79
N ASN A 252 -11.47 -1.44 -8.49
CA ASN A 252 -12.08 -0.27 -7.88
C ASN A 252 -13.11 -0.68 -6.80
N THR A 253 -13.97 -1.64 -7.12
CA THR A 253 -14.92 -2.22 -6.15
C THR A 253 -14.20 -2.84 -4.96
N ALA A 254 -13.12 -3.61 -5.19
CA ALA A 254 -12.35 -4.22 -4.11
C ALA A 254 -11.73 -3.16 -3.16
N ILE A 255 -11.23 -2.03 -3.67
CA ILE A 255 -10.73 -0.94 -2.83
C ILE A 255 -11.80 -0.43 -1.88
N LEU A 256 -13.03 -0.20 -2.37
CA LEU A 256 -14.15 0.28 -1.56
C LEU A 256 -14.62 -0.77 -0.56
N ASP A 257 -14.86 -1.99 -1.01
CA ASP A 257 -15.42 -3.07 -0.20
C ASP A 257 -14.49 -3.44 0.96
N TYR A 258 -13.19 -3.61 0.69
CA TYR A 258 -12.24 -3.93 1.76
C TYR A 258 -12.00 -2.75 2.72
N SER A 259 -12.09 -1.51 2.23
CA SER A 259 -12.09 -0.35 3.11
C SER A 259 -13.29 -0.35 4.06
N ASP A 260 -14.50 -0.65 3.56
CA ASP A 260 -15.70 -0.77 4.40
C ASP A 260 -15.65 -1.95 5.36
N ILE A 261 -15.10 -3.07 4.93
CA ILE A 261 -14.90 -4.23 5.81
C ILE A 261 -13.96 -3.89 6.96
N LEU A 262 -12.85 -3.19 6.68
CA LEU A 262 -11.91 -2.75 7.72
C LEU A 262 -12.55 -1.73 8.67
N VAL A 263 -13.37 -0.80 8.18
CA VAL A 263 -14.13 0.12 9.07
C VAL A 263 -15.00 -0.67 10.06
N ARG A 264 -15.73 -1.67 9.58
CA ARG A 264 -16.56 -2.53 10.44
C ARG A 264 -15.70 -3.36 11.42
N LEU A 265 -14.61 -3.96 10.94
CA LEU A 265 -13.70 -4.77 11.76
C LEU A 265 -13.10 -3.97 12.91
N TYR A 266 -12.78 -2.69 12.67
CA TYR A 266 -12.18 -1.80 13.66
C TYR A 266 -13.21 -0.96 14.45
N GLN A 267 -14.50 -1.23 14.33
CA GLN A 267 -15.57 -0.41 14.96
C GLN A 267 -15.41 -0.26 16.47
N TYR A 268 -14.90 -1.28 17.15
CA TYR A 268 -14.69 -1.28 18.61
C TYR A 268 -13.21 -1.41 18.99
N ALA A 269 -12.32 -1.18 18.03
CA ALA A 269 -10.90 -1.27 18.26
C ALA A 269 -10.42 -0.19 19.23
N LYS A 270 -9.39 -0.52 19.99
CA LYS A 270 -8.68 0.44 20.84
C LYS A 270 -7.20 0.46 20.51
N TYR A 271 -6.62 1.64 20.59
CA TYR A 271 -5.19 1.83 20.48
C TYR A 271 -4.67 2.53 21.73
N LYS A 272 -3.82 1.86 22.52
CA LYS A 272 -3.31 2.39 23.80
C LYS A 272 -4.41 2.96 24.69
N ASP A 273 -5.49 2.19 24.88
CA ASP A 273 -6.67 2.54 25.69
C ASP A 273 -7.55 3.70 25.16
N HIS A 274 -7.21 4.27 24.01
CA HIS A 274 -8.02 5.28 23.31
C HIS A 274 -8.90 4.65 22.23
N ASP A 275 -9.91 5.41 21.78
CA ASP A 275 -10.75 5.01 20.65
C ASP A 275 -9.88 4.83 19.40
N GLY A 276 -9.82 3.62 18.92
CA GLY A 276 -9.10 3.21 17.71
C GLY A 276 -10.03 2.86 16.56
N SER A 277 -11.34 3.17 16.67
CA SER A 277 -12.27 2.92 15.58
C SER A 277 -11.89 3.71 14.32
N LEU A 278 -12.21 3.14 13.16
CA LEU A 278 -11.93 3.75 11.86
C LEU A 278 -13.22 4.29 11.22
N TYR A 279 -13.06 5.30 10.39
CA TYR A 279 -14.05 5.69 9.41
C TYR A 279 -13.42 5.84 8.04
N ARG A 280 -14.22 5.78 6.98
CA ARG A 280 -13.79 5.93 5.60
C ARG A 280 -14.22 7.28 5.04
N ASP A 281 -13.31 7.92 4.29
CA ASP A 281 -13.61 9.00 3.35
C ASP A 281 -13.27 8.56 1.92
N ILE A 282 -13.93 9.19 0.95
CA ILE A 282 -13.64 9.00 -0.48
C ILE A 282 -13.32 10.38 -1.06
N ILE A 283 -12.23 10.47 -1.81
CA ILE A 283 -11.85 11.66 -2.56
C ILE A 283 -12.21 11.45 -4.02
N GLY A 284 -12.77 12.50 -4.64
CA GLY A 284 -13.21 12.46 -6.03
C GLY A 284 -14.59 11.86 -6.21
N ASN A 285 -14.97 11.65 -7.46
CA ASN A 285 -16.21 11.01 -7.83
C ASN A 285 -15.93 9.52 -8.05
N PRO A 286 -16.34 8.62 -7.14
CA PRO A 286 -16.23 7.21 -7.43
C PRO A 286 -17.00 6.91 -8.72
N PRO A 287 -16.50 6.00 -9.58
CA PRO A 287 -17.25 5.59 -10.76
C PRO A 287 -18.63 5.11 -10.33
N GLU A 288 -19.68 5.53 -11.06
CA GLU A 288 -21.05 5.07 -10.81
C GLU A 288 -21.08 3.53 -10.82
N THR A 289 -21.57 2.96 -9.73
CA THR A 289 -21.65 1.50 -9.52
C THR A 289 -22.71 0.86 -10.41
#